data_c51c9ddc658801e821c01cb50bded9e2
#
_entry.id   c51c9ddc658801e821c01cb50bded9e2
#
_cell.length_a   1.000
_cell.length_b   1.000
_cell.length_c   1.000
_cell.angle_alpha   90.00
_cell.angle_beta   90.00
_cell.angle_gamma   90.00
#
_symmetry.space_group_name_H-M   'P 1'
#
loop_
_entity.id
_entity.type
_entity.pdbx_description
1 polymer ?
#
loop_
_entity_poly.entity_id
_entity_poly.type
_entity_poly.pdbx_seq_one_letter_code
_entity_poly.pdbx_strand_id
1 'polypeptide(L)'
;MVAGLRGQGGKRVLLDASRSADLLCLGSLGIAHATGHRLGSTAATLATSAPCPVAIVRGGNRHGGMRPRHVVVEVDESPDSTVVLEAGISEARLRAAPLTVLATRPTSLSDSRDKAQDDGVCARLDKRLARHRLANPDIEFNPVATRGSTMNYLDRQADSIQLLVIGRHRRPGMGEIVGTAGSASPQVNCTALICQHNQRL
;
A
#
# COMPACT_ATOMS: atom_id res chain seq x y z
N MET A 1 15.07 -10.68 -15.27
CA MET A 1 15.32 -9.99 -16.57
C MET A 1 15.04 -8.50 -16.37
N VAL A 2 16.05 -7.65 -16.49
CA VAL A 2 15.91 -6.20 -16.37
C VAL A 2 15.88 -5.60 -17.77
N ALA A 3 14.71 -5.10 -18.19
CA ALA A 3 14.56 -4.45 -19.48
C ALA A 3 14.43 -2.93 -19.28
N GLY A 4 15.39 -2.18 -19.76
CA GLY A 4 15.34 -0.72 -19.82
C GLY A 4 14.64 -0.26 -21.10
N LEU A 5 13.31 -0.01 -21.00
CA LEU A 5 12.52 0.47 -22.14
C LEU A 5 12.22 1.97 -22.01
N ARG A 6 12.54 2.75 -23.03
CA ARG A 6 12.30 4.20 -23.11
C ARG A 6 11.14 4.50 -24.07
N GLY A 7 10.25 5.42 -23.69
CA GLY A 7 9.21 5.97 -24.55
C GLY A 7 7.81 5.37 -24.41
N GLN A 8 6.86 5.79 -25.23
CA GLN A 8 5.47 5.32 -25.21
C GLN A 8 5.35 3.80 -25.48
N GLY A 9 6.28 3.22 -26.24
CA GLY A 9 6.38 1.77 -26.45
C GLY A 9 6.66 0.99 -25.16
N GLY A 10 7.39 1.57 -24.21
CA GLY A 10 7.75 0.93 -22.94
C GLY A 10 6.58 0.59 -22.04
N LYS A 11 5.55 1.44 -21.97
CA LYS A 11 4.34 1.19 -21.17
C LYS A 11 3.56 -0.03 -21.68
N ARG A 12 3.39 -0.14 -23.01
CA ARG A 12 2.65 -1.23 -23.64
C ARG A 12 3.36 -2.57 -23.44
N VAL A 13 4.67 -2.58 -23.65
CA VAL A 13 5.48 -3.80 -23.44
C VAL A 13 5.43 -4.26 -21.99
N LEU A 14 5.52 -3.34 -21.02
CA LEU A 14 5.41 -3.68 -19.59
C LEU A 14 4.00 -4.16 -19.23
N LEU A 15 2.97 -3.58 -19.81
CA LEU A 15 1.59 -4.01 -19.61
C LEU A 15 1.35 -5.42 -20.21
N ASP A 16 1.91 -5.71 -21.36
CA ASP A 16 1.83 -7.04 -21.97
C ASP A 16 2.61 -8.07 -21.15
N ALA A 17 3.82 -7.73 -20.71
CA ALA A 17 4.63 -8.59 -19.85
C ALA A 17 3.95 -8.89 -18.49
N SER A 18 3.18 -7.93 -17.96
CA SER A 18 2.47 -8.09 -16.69
C SER A 18 1.35 -9.15 -16.73
N ARG A 19 0.94 -9.60 -17.91
CA ARG A 19 -0.06 -10.69 -18.07
C ARG A 19 0.44 -12.05 -17.60
N SER A 20 1.75 -12.25 -17.68
CA SER A 20 2.41 -13.52 -17.30
C SER A 20 3.37 -13.36 -16.12
N ALA A 21 3.49 -12.17 -15.56
CA ALA A 21 4.35 -11.89 -14.41
C ALA A 21 3.60 -12.13 -13.09
N ASP A 22 4.32 -12.65 -12.09
CA ASP A 22 3.81 -12.76 -10.72
C ASP A 22 3.85 -11.43 -9.98
N LEU A 23 4.78 -10.55 -10.35
CA LEU A 23 4.98 -9.23 -9.76
C LEU A 23 5.70 -8.32 -10.75
N LEU A 24 5.27 -7.07 -10.84
CA LEU A 24 5.95 -6.01 -11.56
C LEU A 24 6.57 -5.01 -10.58
N CYS A 25 7.90 -4.85 -10.62
CA CYS A 25 8.62 -3.86 -9.79
C CYS A 25 9.01 -2.64 -10.62
N LEU A 26 8.64 -1.47 -10.16
CA LEU A 26 8.85 -0.19 -10.83
C LEU A 26 9.47 0.83 -9.89
N GLY A 27 10.40 1.63 -10.38
CA GLY A 27 10.82 2.84 -9.68
C GLY A 27 9.71 3.90 -9.68
N SER A 28 9.60 4.66 -8.61
CA SER A 28 8.61 5.74 -8.50
C SER A 28 8.88 6.91 -9.43
N LEU A 29 10.15 7.16 -9.78
CA LEU A 29 10.59 8.27 -10.64
C LEU A 29 11.11 7.74 -11.96
N GLY A 30 10.75 8.41 -13.06
CA GLY A 30 11.38 8.20 -14.37
C GLY A 30 12.69 8.99 -14.48
N ILE A 31 13.53 8.62 -15.46
CA ILE A 31 14.86 9.22 -15.71
C ILE A 31 14.80 10.75 -15.95
N ALA A 32 13.67 11.27 -16.40
CA ALA A 32 13.49 12.69 -16.74
C ALA A 32 12.99 13.57 -15.57
N HIS A 33 12.70 13.02 -14.39
CA HIS A 33 12.06 13.75 -13.29
C HIS A 33 12.83 13.54 -11.98
N ALA A 34 14.06 14.03 -11.93
CA ALA A 34 14.90 13.96 -10.72
C ALA A 34 14.43 14.90 -9.57
N THR A 35 13.49 15.79 -9.84
CA THR A 35 13.05 16.81 -8.88
C THR A 35 11.53 16.81 -8.74
N GLY A 36 10.97 15.88 -7.98
CA GLY A 36 9.55 15.92 -7.68
C GLY A 36 9.03 14.64 -7.03
N HIS A 37 8.17 14.82 -6.04
CA HIS A 37 7.54 13.73 -5.30
C HIS A 37 6.40 13.00 -6.07
N ARG A 38 6.28 13.26 -7.37
CA ARG A 38 5.23 12.70 -8.24
C ARG A 38 5.65 11.36 -8.81
N LEU A 39 4.72 10.42 -8.80
CA LEU A 39 4.90 9.14 -9.47
C LEU A 39 5.04 9.35 -10.98
N GLY A 40 6.02 8.68 -11.61
CA GLY A 40 6.20 8.71 -13.05
C GLY A 40 4.96 8.14 -13.78
N SER A 41 4.65 8.70 -14.96
CA SER A 41 3.46 8.32 -15.73
C SER A 41 3.38 6.82 -16.08
N THR A 42 4.53 6.16 -16.22
CA THR A 42 4.61 4.71 -16.46
C THR A 42 4.17 3.94 -15.21
N ALA A 43 4.72 4.28 -14.04
CA ALA A 43 4.38 3.64 -12.78
C ALA A 43 2.90 3.87 -12.43
N ALA A 44 2.37 5.08 -12.63
CA ALA A 44 0.97 5.41 -12.42
C ALA A 44 0.03 4.59 -13.32
N THR A 45 0.36 4.47 -14.61
CA THR A 45 -0.44 3.68 -15.56
C THR A 45 -0.42 2.19 -15.17
N LEU A 46 0.73 1.63 -14.86
CA LEU A 46 0.86 0.21 -14.53
C LEU A 46 0.24 -0.13 -13.17
N ALA A 47 0.34 0.75 -12.20
CA ALA A 47 -0.32 0.60 -10.89
C ALA A 47 -1.85 0.41 -11.03
N THR A 48 -2.46 1.09 -12.02
CA THR A 48 -3.92 1.05 -12.24
C THR A 48 -4.37 0.02 -13.26
N SER A 49 -3.48 -0.41 -14.17
CA SER A 49 -3.87 -1.19 -15.35
C SER A 49 -3.22 -2.58 -15.46
N ALA A 50 -2.11 -2.83 -14.74
CA ALA A 50 -1.43 -4.13 -14.83
C ALA A 50 -2.29 -5.24 -14.21
N PRO A 51 -2.43 -6.42 -14.86
CA PRO A 51 -3.17 -7.55 -14.30
C PRO A 51 -2.44 -8.31 -13.17
N CYS A 52 -1.14 -8.09 -12.97
CA CYS A 52 -0.38 -8.63 -11.84
C CYS A 52 -0.19 -7.58 -10.73
N PRO A 53 0.19 -7.99 -9.50
CA PRO A 53 0.61 -7.06 -8.46
C PRO A 53 1.73 -6.14 -8.92
N VAL A 54 1.72 -4.89 -8.43
CA VAL A 54 2.71 -3.86 -8.80
C VAL A 54 3.38 -3.31 -7.55
N ALA A 55 4.70 -3.46 -7.46
CA ALA A 55 5.51 -2.82 -6.43
C ALA A 55 6.09 -1.52 -6.98
N ILE A 56 5.76 -0.40 -6.34
CA ILE A 56 6.34 0.91 -6.62
C ILE A 56 7.44 1.17 -5.61
N VAL A 57 8.67 0.99 -6.05
CA VAL A 57 9.86 1.17 -5.20
C VAL A 57 10.21 2.65 -5.14
N ARG A 58 10.21 3.20 -3.95
CA ARG A 58 10.69 4.55 -3.69
C ARG A 58 12.06 4.46 -3.03
N GLY A 59 13.00 5.24 -3.53
CA GLY A 59 14.29 5.44 -2.90
C GLY A 59 14.10 6.26 -1.63
N GLY A 60 13.74 5.61 -0.55
CA GLY A 60 13.70 6.24 0.76
C GLY A 60 15.13 6.48 1.24
N ASN A 61 15.34 7.63 1.84
CA ASN A 61 16.56 7.93 2.56
C ASN A 61 16.77 6.81 3.59
N ARG A 62 17.86 6.06 3.44
CA ARG A 62 18.33 5.07 4.43
C ARG A 62 18.88 5.83 5.64
N HIS A 63 18.08 6.68 6.26
CA HIS A 63 18.41 7.18 7.56
C HIS A 63 18.28 5.99 8.50
N GLY A 64 19.40 5.51 8.98
CA GLY A 64 19.54 4.41 9.93
C GLY A 64 18.88 4.73 11.27
N GLY A 65 17.58 4.88 11.25
CA GLY A 65 16.78 4.99 12.44
C GLY A 65 16.68 3.61 13.11
N MET A 66 17.02 3.52 14.36
CA MET A 66 16.97 2.32 15.21
C MET A 66 15.52 1.91 15.55
N ARG A 67 14.52 2.45 14.87
CA ARG A 67 13.12 2.08 15.08
C ARG A 67 12.74 0.89 14.22
N PRO A 68 12.06 -0.12 14.78
CA PRO A 68 11.55 -1.24 14.00
C PRO A 68 10.58 -0.71 12.96
N ARG A 69 10.84 -1.05 11.70
CA ARG A 69 9.99 -0.65 10.57
C ARG A 69 8.94 -1.72 10.34
N HIS A 70 7.68 -1.33 10.23
CA HIS A 70 6.57 -2.24 10.06
C HIS A 70 6.01 -2.24 8.63
N VAL A 71 5.28 -3.28 8.31
CA VAL A 71 4.45 -3.37 7.10
C VAL A 71 3.06 -2.84 7.45
N VAL A 72 2.52 -1.98 6.61
CA VAL A 72 1.14 -1.49 6.75
C VAL A 72 0.29 -2.12 5.66
N VAL A 73 -0.81 -2.74 6.03
CA VAL A 73 -1.83 -3.22 5.10
C VAL A 73 -3.12 -2.46 5.31
N GLU A 74 -3.66 -1.92 4.22
CA GLU A 74 -4.95 -1.24 4.26
C GLU A 74 -6.07 -2.21 3.90
N VAL A 75 -7.05 -2.34 4.79
CA VAL A 75 -8.20 -3.23 4.62
C VAL A 75 -9.51 -2.45 4.73
N ASP A 76 -10.51 -2.92 4.02
CA ASP A 76 -11.90 -2.48 4.10
C ASP A 76 -12.84 -3.68 4.27
N GLU A 77 -14.13 -3.48 4.11
CA GLU A 77 -15.12 -4.56 4.20
C GLU A 77 -15.30 -5.33 2.88
N SER A 78 -14.56 -5.00 1.83
CA SER A 78 -14.64 -5.68 0.54
C SER A 78 -14.03 -7.09 0.61
N PRO A 79 -14.49 -8.03 -0.24
CA PRO A 79 -13.88 -9.35 -0.38
C PRO A 79 -12.39 -9.29 -0.76
N ASP A 80 -12.01 -8.27 -1.54
CA ASP A 80 -10.62 -8.07 -2.01
C ASP A 80 -9.64 -7.82 -0.87
N SER A 81 -10.12 -7.31 0.26
CA SER A 81 -9.31 -7.11 1.47
C SER A 81 -8.66 -8.37 2.01
N THR A 82 -9.19 -9.55 1.68
CA THR A 82 -8.57 -10.82 2.09
C THR A 82 -7.26 -11.05 1.35
N VAL A 83 -7.24 -10.83 0.03
CA VAL A 83 -6.02 -10.95 -0.80
C VAL A 83 -4.96 -9.95 -0.36
N VAL A 84 -5.38 -8.72 -0.06
CA VAL A 84 -4.49 -7.65 0.40
C VAL A 84 -3.89 -7.99 1.77
N LEU A 85 -4.70 -8.53 2.69
CA LEU A 85 -4.24 -8.97 4.02
C LEU A 85 -3.26 -10.13 3.92
N GLU A 86 -3.53 -11.13 3.09
CA GLU A 86 -2.63 -12.26 2.87
C GLU A 86 -1.28 -11.83 2.27
N ALA A 87 -1.30 -10.89 1.32
CA ALA A 87 -0.08 -10.28 0.81
C ALA A 87 0.69 -9.55 1.92
N GLY A 88 -0.01 -8.78 2.76
CA GLY A 88 0.59 -8.09 3.90
C GLY A 88 1.24 -9.06 4.91
N ILE A 89 0.58 -10.18 5.21
CA ILE A 89 1.10 -11.25 6.08
C ILE A 89 2.38 -11.85 5.49
N SER A 90 2.37 -12.18 4.20
CA SER A 90 3.54 -12.72 3.51
C SER A 90 4.72 -11.75 3.53
N GLU A 91 4.47 -10.48 3.28
CA GLU A 91 5.49 -9.43 3.27
C GLU A 91 6.03 -9.13 4.67
N ALA A 92 5.19 -9.15 5.71
CA ALA A 92 5.60 -9.00 7.10
C ALA A 92 6.53 -10.14 7.54
N ARG A 93 6.17 -11.39 7.17
CA ARG A 93 7.00 -12.57 7.46
C ARG A 93 8.35 -12.50 6.76
N LEU A 94 8.39 -12.16 5.46
CA LEU A 94 9.63 -12.04 4.70
C LEU A 94 10.59 -10.99 5.28
N ARG A 95 10.07 -10.00 5.98
CA ARG A 95 10.85 -8.90 6.58
C ARG A 95 11.07 -9.05 8.07
N ALA A 96 10.54 -10.11 8.68
CA ALA A 96 10.50 -10.28 10.14
C ALA A 96 10.00 -8.99 10.83
N ALA A 97 8.90 -8.42 10.33
CA ALA A 97 8.38 -7.11 10.72
C ALA A 97 6.96 -7.21 11.28
N PRO A 98 6.59 -6.34 12.23
CA PRO A 98 5.20 -6.20 12.66
C PRO A 98 4.29 -5.82 11.50
N LEU A 99 3.03 -6.28 11.53
CA LEU A 99 2.00 -5.98 10.56
C LEU A 99 0.95 -5.05 11.16
N THR A 100 0.91 -3.81 10.70
CA THR A 100 -0.18 -2.89 11.04
C THR A 100 -1.33 -3.07 10.05
N VAL A 101 -2.50 -3.43 10.57
CA VAL A 101 -3.73 -3.57 9.77
C VAL A 101 -4.57 -2.33 9.94
N LEU A 102 -4.59 -1.51 8.90
CA LEU A 102 -5.21 -0.19 8.88
C LEU A 102 -6.61 -0.26 8.27
N ALA A 103 -7.63 0.20 9.00
CA ALA A 103 -8.94 0.48 8.46
C ALA A 103 -9.20 1.99 8.49
N THR A 104 -9.61 2.52 7.33
CA THR A 104 -9.99 3.94 7.23
C THR A 104 -11.49 4.10 7.36
N ARG A 105 -11.91 5.19 7.98
CA ARG A 105 -13.31 5.59 8.04
C ARG A 105 -13.51 7.06 7.64
N PRO A 106 -14.69 7.41 7.15
CA PRO A 106 -15.00 8.80 6.82
C PRO A 106 -14.84 9.71 8.04
N THR A 107 -14.41 10.95 7.81
CA THR A 107 -14.37 11.97 8.85
C THR A 107 -15.81 12.41 9.16
N SER A 108 -16.25 12.26 10.41
CA SER A 108 -17.53 12.82 10.87
C SER A 108 -17.32 14.13 11.60
N LEU A 109 -18.32 15.00 11.59
CA LEU A 109 -18.25 16.34 12.21
C LEU A 109 -18.40 16.33 13.74
N SER A 110 -18.48 15.17 14.38
CA SER A 110 -18.77 15.02 15.82
C SER A 110 -17.62 14.35 16.57
N ASP A 111 -16.80 15.13 17.25
CA ASP A 111 -15.60 14.66 17.99
C ASP A 111 -15.87 13.71 19.16
N SER A 112 -17.03 13.85 19.83
CA SER A 112 -17.30 13.08 21.06
C SER A 112 -17.71 11.61 20.82
N ARG A 113 -18.19 11.27 19.63
CA ARG A 113 -18.53 9.88 19.23
C ARG A 113 -17.37 9.13 18.58
N ASP A 114 -16.33 9.83 18.27
CA ASP A 114 -15.27 9.35 17.40
C ASP A 114 -14.40 8.26 18.04
N LYS A 115 -14.04 8.42 19.33
CA LYS A 115 -13.23 7.41 20.04
C LYS A 115 -13.96 6.08 20.17
N ALA A 116 -15.23 6.11 20.54
CA ALA A 116 -16.04 4.89 20.63
C ALA A 116 -16.21 4.19 19.26
N GLN A 117 -16.25 4.96 18.17
CA GLN A 117 -16.30 4.41 16.82
C GLN A 117 -14.95 3.83 16.40
N ASP A 118 -13.83 4.46 16.73
CA ASP A 118 -12.49 3.93 16.48
C ASP A 118 -12.28 2.62 17.26
N ASP A 119 -12.67 2.56 18.52
CA ASP A 119 -12.65 1.36 19.35
C ASP A 119 -13.52 0.24 18.74
N GLY A 120 -14.70 0.58 18.22
CA GLY A 120 -15.57 -0.36 17.52
C GLY A 120 -14.99 -0.91 16.21
N VAL A 121 -14.26 -0.07 15.45
CA VAL A 121 -13.54 -0.53 14.24
C VAL A 121 -12.39 -1.43 14.62
N CYS A 122 -11.59 -1.07 15.61
CA CYS A 122 -10.50 -1.90 16.10
C CYS A 122 -11.00 -3.25 16.62
N ALA A 123 -12.11 -3.29 17.37
CA ALA A 123 -12.70 -4.54 17.85
C ALA A 123 -13.17 -5.46 16.70
N ARG A 124 -13.74 -4.90 15.63
CA ARG A 124 -14.09 -5.68 14.44
C ARG A 124 -12.85 -6.21 13.71
N LEU A 125 -11.81 -5.39 13.59
CA LEU A 125 -10.53 -5.83 13.05
C LEU A 125 -9.92 -6.96 13.89
N ASP A 126 -9.90 -6.82 15.21
CA ASP A 126 -9.38 -7.84 16.11
C ASP A 126 -10.10 -9.18 15.92
N LYS A 127 -11.44 -9.16 15.85
CA LYS A 127 -12.23 -10.35 15.58
C LYS A 127 -11.88 -10.98 14.22
N ARG A 128 -11.72 -10.16 13.19
CA ARG A 128 -11.34 -10.62 11.85
C ARG A 128 -9.92 -11.21 11.85
N LEU A 129 -9.00 -10.62 12.60
CA LEU A 129 -7.59 -11.02 12.66
C LEU A 129 -7.34 -12.24 13.57
N ALA A 130 -8.29 -12.64 14.42
CA ALA A 130 -8.11 -13.71 15.39
C ALA A 130 -7.62 -15.02 14.72
N ARG A 131 -8.25 -15.44 13.62
CA ARG A 131 -7.84 -16.63 12.85
C ARG A 131 -6.44 -16.49 12.24
N HIS A 132 -6.09 -15.28 11.79
CA HIS A 132 -4.77 -15.03 11.17
C HIS A 132 -3.66 -15.03 12.21
N ARG A 133 -3.91 -14.51 13.42
CA ARG A 133 -2.96 -14.58 14.54
C ARG A 133 -2.66 -16.03 14.94
N LEU A 134 -3.69 -16.88 15.01
CA LEU A 134 -3.51 -18.31 15.31
C LEU A 134 -2.69 -19.03 14.23
N ALA A 135 -2.91 -18.70 12.96
CA ALA A 135 -2.19 -19.30 11.84
C ALA A 135 -0.78 -18.73 11.64
N ASN A 136 -0.48 -17.56 12.21
CA ASN A 136 0.78 -16.84 12.02
C ASN A 136 1.31 -16.30 13.36
N PRO A 137 1.69 -17.17 14.31
CA PRO A 137 2.14 -16.77 15.65
C PRO A 137 3.47 -16.01 15.64
N ASP A 138 4.20 -16.07 14.55
CA ASP A 138 5.46 -15.39 14.27
C ASP A 138 5.29 -13.90 13.92
N ILE A 139 4.04 -13.45 13.68
CA ILE A 139 3.75 -12.07 13.25
C ILE A 139 2.98 -11.32 14.34
N GLU A 140 3.46 -10.14 14.69
CA GLU A 140 2.74 -9.20 15.54
C GLU A 140 1.71 -8.41 14.70
N PHE A 141 0.42 -8.58 15.01
CA PHE A 141 -0.69 -7.88 14.32
C PHE A 141 -1.18 -6.70 15.15
N ASN A 142 -1.07 -5.49 14.58
CA ASN A 142 -1.47 -4.24 15.19
C ASN A 142 -2.67 -3.63 14.45
N PRO A 143 -3.91 -3.82 14.91
CA PRO A 143 -5.09 -3.20 14.30
C PRO A 143 -5.13 -1.71 14.61
N VAL A 144 -5.35 -0.90 13.58
CA VAL A 144 -5.44 0.56 13.68
C VAL A 144 -6.65 1.07 12.92
N ALA A 145 -7.47 1.87 13.57
CA ALA A 145 -8.50 2.67 12.92
C ALA A 145 -7.97 4.10 12.69
N THR A 146 -8.14 4.64 11.48
CA THR A 146 -7.78 6.02 11.18
C THR A 146 -8.92 6.76 10.51
N ARG A 147 -8.97 8.08 10.74
CA ARG A 147 -9.95 8.98 10.16
C ARG A 147 -9.43 9.59 8.88
N GLY A 148 -10.32 9.77 7.92
CA GLY A 148 -9.98 10.37 6.64
C GLY A 148 -9.22 9.41 5.74
N SER A 149 -8.07 9.82 5.21
CA SER A 149 -7.30 9.02 4.26
C SER A 149 -6.15 8.25 4.93
N THR A 150 -5.75 7.16 4.30
CA THR A 150 -4.52 6.42 4.62
C THR A 150 -3.30 7.34 4.60
N MET A 151 -3.30 8.35 3.74
CA MET A 151 -2.21 9.33 3.64
C MET A 151 -1.96 10.06 4.95
N ASN A 152 -3.02 10.43 5.68
CA ASN A 152 -2.88 11.07 7.00
C ASN A 152 -2.14 10.17 8.02
N TYR A 153 -2.35 8.86 7.94
CA TYR A 153 -1.64 7.90 8.76
C TYR A 153 -0.18 7.78 8.33
N LEU A 154 0.05 7.64 7.01
CA LEU A 154 1.39 7.49 6.44
C LEU A 154 2.29 8.69 6.74
N ASP A 155 1.75 9.91 6.70
CA ASP A 155 2.51 11.13 7.05
C ASP A 155 3.01 11.15 8.49
N ARG A 156 2.14 10.75 9.41
CA ARG A 156 2.49 10.71 10.84
C ARG A 156 3.49 9.62 11.18
N GLN A 157 3.58 8.58 10.36
CA GLN A 157 4.36 7.38 10.62
C GLN A 157 5.44 7.12 9.55
N ALA A 158 5.76 8.12 8.72
CA ALA A 158 6.59 7.97 7.52
C ALA A 158 7.92 7.25 7.76
N ASP A 159 8.59 7.52 8.88
CA ASP A 159 9.90 6.94 9.20
C ASP A 159 9.84 5.49 9.71
N SER A 160 8.67 5.05 10.18
CA SER A 160 8.47 3.71 10.75
C SER A 160 7.89 2.70 9.75
N ILE A 161 7.45 3.15 8.57
CA ILE A 161 6.85 2.30 7.55
C ILE A 161 7.89 1.90 6.51
N GLN A 162 8.05 0.59 6.27
CA GLN A 162 8.91 0.09 5.20
C GLN A 162 8.13 -0.31 3.94
N LEU A 163 6.90 -0.76 4.09
CA LEU A 163 6.04 -1.20 2.99
C LEU A 163 4.59 -0.88 3.30
N LEU A 164 3.91 -0.32 2.31
CA LEU A 164 2.46 -0.17 2.28
C LEU A 164 1.87 -1.20 1.31
N VAL A 165 0.90 -1.99 1.75
CA VAL A 165 0.17 -2.96 0.93
C VAL A 165 -1.27 -2.50 0.80
N ILE A 166 -1.75 -2.33 -0.44
CA ILE A 166 -3.10 -1.83 -0.75
C ILE A 166 -3.75 -2.60 -1.88
N GLY A 167 -5.07 -2.61 -1.91
CA GLY A 167 -5.84 -3.13 -3.03
C GLY A 167 -6.04 -2.09 -4.15
N ARG A 168 -6.01 -2.52 -5.39
CA ARG A 168 -6.19 -1.63 -6.56
C ARG A 168 -7.57 -0.98 -6.62
N HIS A 169 -8.61 -1.68 -6.21
CA HIS A 169 -10.01 -1.21 -6.34
C HIS A 169 -10.39 -0.13 -5.33
N ARG A 170 -9.49 0.22 -4.45
CA ARG A 170 -9.73 1.26 -3.47
C ARG A 170 -9.68 2.64 -4.08
N ARG A 171 -10.83 3.16 -4.40
CA ARG A 171 -10.99 4.44 -5.09
C ARG A 171 -10.93 5.53 -4.09
N PRO A 172 -10.85 6.16 -3.28
CA PRO A 172 -10.28 7.50 -3.08
C PRO A 172 -8.79 7.52 -2.76
N GLY A 173 -8.21 6.49 -2.19
CA GLY A 173 -6.81 6.53 -1.76
C GLY A 173 -5.76 6.28 -2.85
N MET A 174 -6.14 5.58 -3.94
CA MET A 174 -5.18 5.24 -5.00
C MET A 174 -4.66 6.48 -5.72
N GLY A 175 -5.52 7.44 -6.03
CA GLY A 175 -5.12 8.71 -6.67
C GLY A 175 -4.15 9.52 -5.80
N GLU A 176 -4.30 9.47 -4.48
CA GLU A 176 -3.42 10.14 -3.53
C GLU A 176 -2.06 9.43 -3.44
N ILE A 177 -2.05 8.09 -3.41
CA ILE A 177 -0.83 7.29 -3.32
C ILE A 177 -0.06 7.28 -4.65
N VAL A 178 -0.79 7.20 -5.75
CA VAL A 178 -0.25 7.19 -7.12
C VAL A 178 0.08 8.61 -7.61
N GLY A 179 -0.45 9.65 -6.96
CA GLY A 179 -0.15 11.03 -7.30
C GLY A 179 -0.77 11.46 -8.62
N THR A 180 -2.11 11.50 -8.72
CA THR A 180 -2.77 12.14 -9.87
C THR A 180 -2.44 13.63 -9.92
N ALA A 181 -2.33 14.16 -11.14
CA ALA A 181 -1.95 15.54 -11.38
C ALA A 181 -2.81 16.53 -10.56
N GLY A 182 -2.20 17.25 -9.62
CA GLY A 182 -2.86 18.33 -8.88
C GLY A 182 -2.82 18.24 -7.36
N SER A 183 -2.60 17.08 -6.76
CA SER A 183 -2.47 17.00 -5.31
C SER A 183 -1.02 17.18 -4.88
N ALA A 184 -0.78 18.12 -3.98
CA ALA A 184 0.42 18.15 -3.16
C ALA A 184 0.32 16.97 -2.18
N SER A 185 0.61 15.77 -2.67
CA SER A 185 0.58 14.57 -1.84
C SER A 185 1.72 14.62 -0.84
N PRO A 186 1.44 14.30 0.42
CA PRO A 186 2.46 14.09 1.42
C PRO A 186 3.49 13.06 0.93
N GLN A 187 4.72 13.21 1.40
CA GLN A 187 5.84 12.40 0.96
C GLN A 187 5.76 10.98 1.53
N VAL A 188 5.05 10.08 0.86
CA VAL A 188 5.14 8.66 1.18
C VAL A 188 6.51 8.14 0.74
N ASN A 189 7.44 8.03 1.67
CA ASN A 189 8.80 7.56 1.41
C ASN A 189 8.95 6.04 1.44
N CYS A 190 7.87 5.29 1.65
CA CYS A 190 7.88 3.84 1.65
C CYS A 190 7.56 3.24 0.28
N THR A 191 7.99 2.02 0.04
CA THR A 191 7.56 1.21 -1.11
C THR A 191 6.06 0.90 -0.97
N ALA A 192 5.34 0.95 -2.08
CA ALA A 192 3.92 0.55 -2.13
C ALA A 192 3.75 -0.71 -2.97
N LEU A 193 3.10 -1.74 -2.41
CA LEU A 193 2.66 -2.94 -3.12
C LEU A 193 1.16 -2.84 -3.37
N ILE A 194 0.80 -2.81 -4.66
CA ILE A 194 -0.58 -2.71 -5.11
C ILE A 194 -1.03 -4.09 -5.55
N CYS A 195 -1.93 -4.69 -4.76
CA CYS A 195 -2.48 -6.00 -5.02
C CYS A 195 -3.66 -5.94 -5.99
N GLN A 196 -3.74 -6.95 -6.84
CA GLN A 196 -4.84 -7.16 -7.77
C GLN A 196 -5.77 -8.23 -7.21
N HIS A 197 -7.08 -8.08 -7.43
CA HIS A 197 -7.98 -9.20 -7.29
C HIS A 197 -7.69 -10.18 -8.43
N ASN A 198 -7.14 -11.33 -8.08
CA ASN A 198 -6.81 -12.36 -9.08
C ASN A 198 -8.11 -13.09 -9.44
N GLN A 199 -8.85 -12.57 -10.40
CA GLN A 199 -9.83 -13.38 -11.13
C GLN A 199 -9.06 -14.30 -12.08
N ARG A 200 -8.39 -15.30 -11.54
CA ARG A 200 -8.12 -16.51 -12.33
C ARG A 200 -9.38 -17.38 -12.20
N LEU A 201 -10.28 -17.23 -13.17
CA LEU A 201 -11.27 -18.24 -13.51
C LEU A 201 -10.57 -19.48 -14.04
#